data_4bb54344eb808ba2bbd8bcbbd6319960
#
_entry.id   4bb54344eb808ba2bbd8bcbbd6319960
#
_cell.length_a   1.000
_cell.length_b   1.000
_cell.length_c   1.000
_cell.angle_alpha   90.00
_cell.angle_beta   90.00
_cell.angle_gamma   90.00
#
_symmetry.space_group_name_H-M   'P 1'
#
loop_
_entity.id
_entity.type
_entity.pdbx_description
1 polymer ?
#
loop_
_entity_poly.entity_id
_entity_poly.type
_entity_poly.pdbx_seq_one_letter_code
_entity_poly.pdbx_strand_id
1 'polypeptide(L)'
;MGDLKGIASQIRRDILRMVHGASSGHPGGSLGCADFFTALYFEIMKHDPKFSMDGKNEDLFFLSNGHISPVFYSTLARSGYFDLKELGTFRKLNSRLQGHPTTHEHLPGIRIASGSLGQGMSVAIGAALTKKLNKDANIVFSLHGDGELDEGQNWEALMFAAHHKVDNLISTVDWNHQQIDGTTDSVMNLGNIRQKFDAFGWKTLETNGNNMDELVATLKDARSLTGKNQPIAILMHTIMGSGVDFMENDHSWHGIAPSDEQLAKALAQLPETLGDY
;
A
#
# COMPACT_ATOMS: atom_id res chain seq x y z
N MET A 1 -4.30 -2.15 22.37
CA MET A 1 -3.58 -1.91 21.11
C MET A 1 -2.44 -2.90 21.05
N GLY A 2 -2.39 -3.72 19.99
CA GLY A 2 -1.24 -4.57 19.75
C GLY A 2 0.02 -3.73 19.50
N ASP A 3 1.19 -4.32 19.60
CA ASP A 3 2.46 -3.66 19.28
C ASP A 3 2.59 -3.44 17.75
N LEU A 4 1.92 -2.40 17.23
CA LEU A 4 1.95 -2.07 15.79
C LEU A 4 3.38 -1.80 15.31
N LYS A 5 4.22 -1.18 16.13
CA LYS A 5 5.62 -0.90 15.76
C LYS A 5 6.42 -2.20 15.62
N GLY A 6 6.20 -3.17 16.51
CA GLY A 6 6.79 -4.50 16.39
C GLY A 6 6.29 -5.26 15.16
N ILE A 7 4.99 -5.19 14.85
CA ILE A 7 4.44 -5.79 13.62
C ILE A 7 5.08 -5.17 12.38
N ALA A 8 5.18 -3.85 12.31
CA ALA A 8 5.81 -3.15 11.17
C ALA A 8 7.28 -3.52 11.01
N SER A 9 8.03 -3.65 12.13
CA SER A 9 9.42 -4.14 12.09
C SER A 9 9.51 -5.53 11.48
N GLN A 10 8.64 -6.44 11.91
CA GLN A 10 8.65 -7.81 11.39
C GLN A 10 8.24 -7.88 9.90
N ILE A 11 7.27 -7.06 9.47
CA ILE A 11 6.91 -6.95 8.05
C ILE A 11 8.11 -6.46 7.23
N ARG A 12 8.89 -5.49 7.71
CA ARG A 12 10.12 -5.05 7.05
C ARG A 12 11.14 -6.18 6.90
N ARG A 13 11.30 -7.04 7.92
CA ARG A 13 12.16 -8.22 7.85
C ARG A 13 11.68 -9.19 6.77
N ASP A 14 10.38 -9.45 6.72
CA ASP A 14 9.78 -10.34 5.71
C ASP A 14 9.99 -9.81 4.28
N ILE A 15 9.83 -8.48 4.06
CA ILE A 15 10.07 -7.83 2.76
C ILE A 15 11.49 -8.11 2.29
N LEU A 16 12.48 -7.84 3.15
CA LEU A 16 13.90 -8.03 2.81
C LEU A 16 14.21 -9.49 2.49
N ARG A 17 13.68 -10.42 3.27
CA ARG A 17 13.87 -11.87 3.08
C ARG A 17 13.23 -12.36 1.78
N MET A 18 12.00 -11.91 1.47
CA MET A 18 11.34 -12.24 0.20
C MET A 18 12.11 -11.74 -1.01
N VAL A 19 12.47 -10.46 -1.01
CA VAL A 19 13.17 -9.82 -2.13
C VAL A 19 14.55 -10.41 -2.34
N HIS A 20 15.31 -10.63 -1.27
CA HIS A 20 16.60 -11.29 -1.32
C HIS A 20 16.48 -12.75 -1.82
N GLY A 21 15.56 -13.55 -1.24
CA GLY A 21 15.39 -14.97 -1.61
C GLY A 21 14.96 -15.20 -3.05
N ALA A 22 14.36 -14.17 -3.68
CA ALA A 22 14.02 -14.15 -5.10
C ALA A 22 15.10 -13.48 -5.97
N SER A 23 16.09 -12.83 -5.38
CA SER A 23 17.07 -11.94 -6.05
C SER A 23 16.38 -10.91 -6.95
N SER A 24 15.17 -10.51 -6.61
CA SER A 24 14.30 -9.65 -7.42
C SER A 24 13.14 -9.09 -6.59
N GLY A 25 12.77 -7.85 -6.84
CA GLY A 25 11.62 -7.21 -6.20
C GLY A 25 11.88 -5.74 -5.89
N HIS A 26 10.92 -5.10 -5.21
CA HIS A 26 10.93 -3.67 -4.93
C HIS A 26 10.96 -3.43 -3.40
N PRO A 27 12.17 -3.41 -2.78
CA PRO A 27 12.27 -3.26 -1.34
C PRO A 27 11.94 -1.84 -0.86
N GLY A 28 12.39 -0.80 -1.56
CA GLY A 28 12.35 0.59 -1.08
C GLY A 28 10.95 1.08 -0.73
N GLY A 29 10.02 1.07 -1.68
CA GLY A 29 8.62 1.46 -1.44
C GLY A 29 7.91 0.51 -0.48
N SER A 30 8.24 -0.80 -0.53
CA SER A 30 7.69 -1.79 0.41
C SER A 30 8.08 -1.47 1.86
N LEU A 31 9.34 -1.14 2.13
CA LEU A 31 9.83 -0.75 3.47
C LEU A 31 9.20 0.56 3.94
N GLY A 32 9.08 1.54 3.04
CA GLY A 32 8.44 2.83 3.32
C GLY A 32 6.98 2.69 3.75
N CYS A 33 6.24 1.77 3.13
CA CYS A 33 4.81 1.56 3.38
C CYS A 33 4.50 0.55 4.50
N ALA A 34 5.48 -0.04 5.18
CA ALA A 34 5.24 -1.08 6.19
C ALA A 34 4.37 -0.59 7.36
N ASP A 35 4.54 0.65 7.81
CA ASP A 35 3.71 1.24 8.86
C ASP A 35 2.26 1.42 8.40
N PHE A 36 2.05 1.88 7.17
CA PHE A 36 0.71 2.05 6.58
C PHE A 36 -0.05 0.73 6.53
N PHE A 37 0.56 -0.31 5.98
CA PHE A 37 -0.07 -1.63 5.90
C PHE A 37 -0.36 -2.20 7.28
N THR A 38 0.55 -2.00 8.22
CA THR A 38 0.35 -2.43 9.61
C THR A 38 -0.82 -1.69 10.24
N ALA A 39 -0.84 -0.35 10.19
CA ALA A 39 -1.94 0.45 10.73
C ALA A 39 -3.27 0.07 10.10
N LEU A 40 -3.30 -0.08 8.77
CA LEU A 40 -4.52 -0.37 8.02
C LEU A 40 -5.11 -1.73 8.39
N TYR A 41 -4.32 -2.81 8.34
CA TYR A 41 -4.82 -4.18 8.52
C TYR A 41 -4.98 -4.60 9.99
N PHE A 42 -4.18 -4.05 10.92
CA PHE A 42 -4.20 -4.47 12.32
C PHE A 42 -4.97 -3.53 13.25
N GLU A 43 -5.37 -2.33 12.78
CA GLU A 43 -6.08 -1.36 13.64
C GLU A 43 -7.32 -0.74 12.95
N ILE A 44 -7.32 -0.52 11.64
CA ILE A 44 -8.30 0.34 10.97
C ILE A 44 -9.38 -0.45 10.20
N MET A 45 -8.96 -1.37 9.33
CA MET A 45 -9.86 -2.09 8.44
C MET A 45 -10.68 -3.15 9.17
N LYS A 46 -11.96 -3.21 8.83
CA LYS A 46 -12.80 -4.38 9.11
C LYS A 46 -12.68 -5.35 7.94
N HIS A 47 -11.85 -6.37 8.09
CA HIS A 47 -11.61 -7.38 7.04
C HIS A 47 -11.80 -8.80 7.57
N ASP A 48 -12.01 -9.77 6.68
CA ASP A 48 -12.16 -11.19 7.03
C ASP A 48 -11.09 -12.03 6.30
N PRO A 49 -10.14 -12.65 7.03
CA PRO A 49 -9.14 -13.54 6.44
C PRO A 49 -9.71 -14.77 5.72
N LYS A 50 -10.98 -15.18 5.99
CA LYS A 50 -11.64 -16.23 5.23
C LYS A 50 -11.88 -15.89 3.77
N PHE A 51 -11.72 -14.65 3.44
CA PHE A 51 -11.72 -14.04 2.12
C PHE A 51 -12.86 -14.50 1.20
N SER A 52 -13.63 -13.54 0.75
CA SER A 52 -14.54 -13.66 -0.39
C SER A 52 -14.21 -12.60 -1.43
N MET A 53 -14.16 -12.96 -2.71
CA MET A 53 -13.95 -12.00 -3.79
C MET A 53 -15.03 -10.90 -3.79
N ASP A 54 -16.27 -11.23 -3.39
CA ASP A 54 -17.37 -10.25 -3.29
C ASP A 54 -17.16 -9.19 -2.21
N GLY A 55 -16.41 -9.49 -1.16
CA GLY A 55 -16.06 -8.56 -0.06
C GLY A 55 -17.26 -7.93 0.63
N LYS A 56 -18.37 -8.69 0.80
CA LYS A 56 -19.60 -8.20 1.44
C LYS A 56 -19.38 -8.03 2.94
N ASN A 57 -19.90 -6.92 3.49
CA ASN A 57 -19.87 -6.61 4.92
C ASN A 57 -18.46 -6.44 5.51
N GLU A 58 -17.45 -6.20 4.69
CA GLU A 58 -16.08 -5.90 5.07
C GLU A 58 -15.55 -4.67 4.31
N ASP A 59 -14.54 -4.00 4.83
CA ASP A 59 -13.81 -2.98 4.09
C ASP A 59 -12.95 -3.63 3.01
N LEU A 60 -12.69 -2.92 1.91
CA LEU A 60 -11.88 -3.43 0.81
C LEU A 60 -10.59 -2.62 0.68
N PHE A 61 -9.52 -3.28 0.28
CA PHE A 61 -8.27 -2.63 -0.07
C PHE A 61 -7.82 -3.00 -1.48
N PHE A 62 -7.36 -1.98 -2.24
CA PHE A 62 -6.82 -2.12 -3.58
C PHE A 62 -5.41 -1.51 -3.65
N LEU A 63 -4.42 -2.35 -3.95
CA LEU A 63 -3.05 -1.92 -4.19
C LEU A 63 -2.89 -1.54 -5.66
N SER A 64 -2.72 -0.25 -5.97
CA SER A 64 -2.52 0.22 -7.35
C SER A 64 -1.05 0.11 -7.78
N ASN A 65 -0.12 0.58 -6.93
CA ASN A 65 1.32 0.47 -7.12
C ASN A 65 1.82 -0.96 -6.82
N GLY A 66 1.35 -1.92 -7.62
CA GLY A 66 1.52 -3.36 -7.40
C GLY A 66 2.96 -3.87 -7.29
N HIS A 67 3.95 -3.07 -7.66
CA HIS A 67 5.36 -3.41 -7.50
C HIS A 67 5.78 -3.54 -6.03
N ILE A 68 5.11 -2.85 -5.09
CA ILE A 68 5.34 -3.05 -3.65
C ILE A 68 4.59 -4.27 -3.08
N SER A 69 4.37 -5.29 -3.90
CA SER A 69 3.74 -6.56 -3.51
C SER A 69 4.38 -7.22 -2.26
N PRO A 70 5.70 -7.11 -1.98
CA PRO A 70 6.29 -7.73 -0.79
C PRO A 70 5.65 -7.28 0.52
N VAL A 71 5.43 -5.99 0.71
CA VAL A 71 4.76 -5.49 1.93
C VAL A 71 3.33 -5.99 2.01
N PHE A 72 2.62 -6.03 0.89
CA PHE A 72 1.23 -6.50 0.86
C PHE A 72 1.13 -8.00 1.19
N TYR A 73 1.98 -8.83 0.61
CA TYR A 73 1.99 -10.27 0.90
C TYR A 73 2.36 -10.57 2.36
N SER A 74 3.39 -9.92 2.90
CA SER A 74 3.73 -10.07 4.32
C SER A 74 2.55 -9.69 5.21
N THR A 75 1.90 -8.56 4.95
CA THR A 75 0.73 -8.11 5.71
C THR A 75 -0.43 -9.10 5.65
N LEU A 76 -0.76 -9.60 4.46
CA LEU A 76 -1.83 -10.59 4.29
C LEU A 76 -1.52 -11.90 5.04
N ALA A 77 -0.29 -12.43 4.92
CA ALA A 77 0.10 -13.63 5.64
C ALA A 77 0.02 -13.43 7.16
N ARG A 78 0.57 -12.33 7.68
CA ARG A 78 0.57 -12.03 9.12
C ARG A 78 -0.82 -11.68 9.66
N SER A 79 -1.74 -11.23 8.83
CA SER A 79 -3.16 -11.05 9.19
C SER A 79 -4.03 -12.30 8.94
N GLY A 80 -3.42 -13.44 8.59
CA GLY A 80 -4.07 -14.75 8.59
C GLY A 80 -4.74 -15.16 7.28
N TYR A 81 -4.48 -14.50 6.16
CA TYR A 81 -5.08 -14.85 4.86
C TYR A 81 -4.49 -16.13 4.27
N PHE A 82 -3.21 -16.42 4.51
CA PHE A 82 -2.52 -17.64 4.06
C PHE A 82 -1.31 -17.94 4.95
N ASP A 83 -0.74 -19.14 4.78
CA ASP A 83 0.38 -19.60 5.61
C ASP A 83 1.62 -18.72 5.41
N LEU A 84 2.20 -18.26 6.52
CA LEU A 84 3.39 -17.43 6.54
C LEU A 84 4.58 -18.03 5.76
N LYS A 85 4.70 -19.34 5.73
CA LYS A 85 5.76 -20.07 5.00
C LYS A 85 5.69 -19.84 3.49
N GLU A 86 4.52 -19.48 2.94
CA GLU A 86 4.41 -19.16 1.52
C GLU A 86 5.25 -17.95 1.11
N LEU A 87 5.56 -17.02 2.04
CA LEU A 87 6.42 -15.87 1.75
C LEU A 87 7.76 -16.29 1.16
N GLY A 88 8.31 -17.45 1.59
CA GLY A 88 9.52 -18.05 1.03
C GLY A 88 9.41 -18.49 -0.43
N THR A 89 8.24 -18.43 -1.04
CA THR A 89 8.00 -18.78 -2.46
C THR A 89 7.88 -17.57 -3.38
N PHE A 90 8.02 -16.35 -2.85
CA PHE A 90 7.89 -15.10 -3.62
C PHE A 90 8.67 -15.15 -4.95
N ARG A 91 8.00 -14.85 -6.06
CA ARG A 91 8.53 -14.87 -7.43
C ARG A 91 9.13 -16.21 -7.90
N LYS A 92 8.92 -17.30 -7.19
CA LYS A 92 9.34 -18.63 -7.64
C LYS A 92 8.33 -19.22 -8.64
N LEU A 93 8.79 -20.13 -9.49
CA LEU A 93 7.93 -20.82 -10.44
C LEU A 93 6.77 -21.53 -9.71
N ASN A 94 5.55 -21.41 -10.22
CA ASN A 94 4.32 -21.95 -9.65
C ASN A 94 3.94 -21.39 -8.26
N SER A 95 4.55 -20.30 -7.82
CA SER A 95 4.12 -19.60 -6.61
C SER A 95 2.88 -18.75 -6.87
N ARG A 96 1.99 -18.64 -5.87
CA ARG A 96 0.88 -17.66 -5.89
C ARG A 96 1.34 -16.23 -5.61
N LEU A 97 2.54 -16.06 -5.03
CA LEU A 97 3.14 -14.76 -4.70
C LEU A 97 3.94 -14.24 -5.91
N GLN A 98 3.21 -13.74 -6.89
CA GLN A 98 3.80 -13.17 -8.11
C GLN A 98 4.50 -11.83 -7.83
N GLY A 99 5.39 -11.40 -8.72
CA GLY A 99 6.11 -10.12 -8.57
C GLY A 99 5.17 -8.90 -8.48
N HIS A 100 4.01 -8.98 -9.14
CA HIS A 100 2.87 -8.08 -9.01
C HIS A 100 1.64 -8.91 -8.68
N PRO A 101 0.74 -8.44 -7.79
CA PRO A 101 -0.45 -9.20 -7.45
C PRO A 101 -1.32 -9.50 -8.67
N THR A 102 -1.87 -10.71 -8.71
CA THR A 102 -2.80 -11.12 -9.76
C THR A 102 -3.95 -11.95 -9.17
N THR A 103 -5.15 -11.75 -9.67
CA THR A 103 -6.32 -12.52 -9.29
C THR A 103 -6.33 -13.93 -9.86
N HIS A 104 -5.51 -14.19 -10.91
CA HIS A 104 -5.39 -15.50 -11.56
C HIS A 104 -4.87 -16.58 -10.60
N GLU A 105 -4.00 -16.22 -9.69
CA GLU A 105 -3.39 -17.14 -8.72
C GLU A 105 -4.31 -17.45 -7.51
N HIS A 106 -5.48 -16.83 -7.44
CA HIS A 106 -6.47 -17.02 -6.37
C HIS A 106 -5.89 -16.89 -4.94
N LEU A 107 -4.89 -16.01 -4.76
CA LEU A 107 -4.34 -15.73 -3.44
C LEU A 107 -5.38 -14.96 -2.60
N PRO A 108 -5.77 -15.47 -1.42
CA PRO A 108 -6.68 -14.75 -0.56
C PRO A 108 -6.18 -13.35 -0.21
N GLY A 109 -7.07 -12.36 -0.25
CA GLY A 109 -6.75 -10.94 -0.03
C GLY A 109 -6.50 -10.14 -1.31
N ILE A 110 -6.23 -10.78 -2.45
CA ILE A 110 -5.98 -10.12 -3.73
C ILE A 110 -7.27 -9.99 -4.53
N ARG A 111 -7.71 -8.75 -4.78
CA ARG A 111 -8.96 -8.43 -5.52
C ARG A 111 -8.73 -7.75 -6.87
N ILE A 112 -7.49 -7.39 -7.18
CA ILE A 112 -7.12 -6.75 -8.45
C ILE A 112 -5.77 -7.30 -8.91
N ALA A 113 -5.62 -7.50 -10.20
CA ALA A 113 -4.31 -7.58 -10.82
C ALA A 113 -3.75 -6.17 -10.95
N SER A 114 -2.57 -5.93 -10.39
CA SER A 114 -1.93 -4.60 -10.38
C SER A 114 -0.50 -4.67 -10.88
N GLY A 115 0.11 -3.49 -11.14
CA GLY A 115 1.42 -3.37 -11.77
C GLY A 115 1.39 -2.51 -13.04
N SER A 116 0.25 -2.46 -13.74
CA SER A 116 -0.02 -1.38 -14.69
C SER A 116 -0.50 -0.16 -13.88
N LEU A 117 0.39 0.80 -13.71
CA LEU A 117 0.15 1.96 -12.85
C LEU A 117 -1.04 2.80 -13.35
N GLY A 118 -1.74 3.46 -12.42
CA GLY A 118 -2.90 4.29 -12.68
C GLY A 118 -4.25 3.56 -12.77
N GLN A 119 -4.27 2.22 -12.86
CA GLN A 119 -5.52 1.46 -13.00
C GLN A 119 -6.30 1.32 -11.69
N GLY A 120 -5.60 1.24 -10.55
CA GLY A 120 -6.20 0.89 -9.26
C GLY A 120 -7.21 1.90 -8.75
N MET A 121 -7.05 3.21 -9.03
CA MET A 121 -7.99 4.25 -8.64
C MET A 121 -9.39 3.99 -9.22
N SER A 122 -9.47 3.74 -10.52
CA SER A 122 -10.75 3.47 -11.20
C SER A 122 -11.43 2.21 -10.68
N VAL A 123 -10.65 1.16 -10.37
CA VAL A 123 -11.19 -0.08 -9.79
C VAL A 123 -11.72 0.16 -8.38
N ALA A 124 -10.98 0.89 -7.54
CA ALA A 124 -11.41 1.24 -6.18
C ALA A 124 -12.71 2.07 -6.20
N ILE A 125 -12.83 3.01 -7.12
CA ILE A 125 -14.06 3.80 -7.33
C ILE A 125 -15.24 2.89 -7.71
N GLY A 126 -15.04 1.96 -8.64
CA GLY A 126 -16.07 1.01 -9.05
C GLY A 126 -16.55 0.15 -7.88
N ALA A 127 -15.61 -0.34 -7.05
CA ALA A 127 -15.93 -1.10 -5.84
C ALA A 127 -16.70 -0.23 -4.80
N ALA A 128 -16.29 1.01 -4.59
CA ALA A 128 -16.96 1.93 -3.68
C ALA A 128 -18.40 2.24 -4.13
N LEU A 129 -18.62 2.47 -5.42
CA LEU A 129 -19.97 2.63 -5.99
C LEU A 129 -20.80 1.36 -5.82
N THR A 130 -20.22 0.18 -6.04
CA THR A 130 -20.89 -1.11 -5.85
C THR A 130 -21.36 -1.28 -4.40
N LYS A 131 -20.52 -0.92 -3.42
CA LYS A 131 -20.93 -0.91 -2.01
C LYS A 131 -22.10 0.02 -1.76
N LYS A 132 -22.09 1.23 -2.30
CA LYS A 132 -23.22 2.18 -2.18
C LYS A 132 -24.50 1.62 -2.80
N LEU A 133 -24.45 1.04 -3.99
CA LEU A 133 -25.57 0.40 -4.65
C LEU A 133 -26.17 -0.74 -3.80
N ASN A 134 -25.32 -1.52 -3.18
CA ASN A 134 -25.71 -2.65 -2.32
C ASN A 134 -26.09 -2.22 -0.89
N LYS A 135 -26.07 -0.93 -0.58
CA LYS A 135 -26.28 -0.37 0.78
C LYS A 135 -25.30 -0.97 1.81
N ASP A 136 -24.12 -1.35 1.38
CA ASP A 136 -23.04 -1.80 2.23
C ASP A 136 -22.27 -0.58 2.77
N ALA A 137 -22.31 -0.35 4.08
CA ALA A 137 -21.72 0.82 4.75
C ALA A 137 -20.18 0.73 4.92
N ASN A 138 -19.56 -0.36 4.47
CA ASN A 138 -18.11 -0.51 4.58
C ASN A 138 -17.36 0.35 3.56
N ILE A 139 -16.09 0.61 3.84
CA ILE A 139 -15.23 1.57 3.16
C ILE A 139 -14.33 0.85 2.16
N VAL A 140 -13.94 1.56 1.12
CA VAL A 140 -12.91 1.14 0.18
C VAL A 140 -11.65 1.97 0.42
N PHE A 141 -10.52 1.29 0.57
CA PHE A 141 -9.19 1.88 0.67
C PHE A 141 -8.38 1.56 -0.59
N SER A 142 -7.52 2.47 -0.98
CA SER A 142 -6.54 2.23 -2.05
C SER A 142 -5.20 2.89 -1.74
N LEU A 143 -4.11 2.33 -2.29
CA LEU A 143 -2.77 2.90 -2.18
C LEU A 143 -2.19 3.07 -3.58
N HIS A 144 -1.60 4.25 -3.81
CA HIS A 144 -0.98 4.69 -5.05
C HIS A 144 0.42 5.22 -4.76
N GLY A 145 1.34 5.12 -5.74
CA GLY A 145 2.63 5.81 -5.68
C GLY A 145 2.51 7.26 -6.16
N ASP A 146 3.44 8.12 -5.73
CA ASP A 146 3.51 9.51 -6.23
C ASP A 146 3.91 9.54 -7.71
N GLY A 147 4.92 8.79 -8.15
CA GLY A 147 5.28 8.65 -9.57
C GLY A 147 4.15 8.03 -10.41
N GLU A 148 3.27 7.22 -9.82
CA GLU A 148 2.07 6.70 -10.48
C GLU A 148 1.08 7.82 -10.86
N LEU A 149 1.09 8.95 -10.17
CA LEU A 149 0.22 10.07 -10.50
C LEU A 149 0.59 10.77 -11.82
N ASP A 150 1.70 10.44 -12.42
CA ASP A 150 2.03 10.86 -13.81
C ASP A 150 1.08 10.24 -14.84
N GLU A 151 0.42 9.14 -14.51
CA GLU A 151 -0.58 8.50 -15.36
C GLU A 151 -1.87 9.34 -15.43
N GLY A 152 -2.23 9.82 -16.63
CA GLY A 152 -3.37 10.72 -16.85
C GLY A 152 -4.71 10.17 -16.36
N GLN A 153 -4.91 8.86 -16.43
CA GLN A 153 -6.14 8.21 -15.99
C GLN A 153 -6.42 8.35 -14.48
N ASN A 154 -5.41 8.61 -13.63
CA ASN A 154 -5.64 8.96 -12.23
C ASN A 154 -6.45 10.25 -12.12
N TRP A 155 -6.12 11.27 -12.91
CA TRP A 155 -6.80 12.56 -12.89
C TRP A 155 -8.23 12.47 -13.44
N GLU A 156 -8.45 11.63 -14.46
CA GLU A 156 -9.81 11.31 -14.94
C GLU A 156 -10.63 10.62 -13.84
N ALA A 157 -10.03 9.65 -13.13
CA ALA A 157 -10.67 8.95 -12.01
C ALA A 157 -11.00 9.91 -10.85
N LEU A 158 -10.10 10.86 -10.52
CA LEU A 158 -10.33 11.88 -9.49
C LEU A 158 -11.55 12.74 -9.81
N MET A 159 -11.67 13.23 -11.05
CA MET A 159 -12.84 14.02 -11.50
C MET A 159 -14.12 13.20 -11.36
N PHE A 160 -14.09 11.95 -11.81
CA PHE A 160 -15.24 11.06 -11.75
C PHE A 160 -15.70 10.81 -10.31
N ALA A 161 -14.77 10.49 -9.40
CA ALA A 161 -15.08 10.21 -8.01
C ALA A 161 -15.73 11.41 -7.31
N ALA A 162 -15.19 12.61 -7.52
CA ALA A 162 -15.74 13.83 -6.95
C ALA A 162 -17.14 14.14 -7.51
N HIS A 163 -17.33 14.06 -8.85
CA HIS A 163 -18.63 14.28 -9.50
C HIS A 163 -19.71 13.33 -8.94
N HIS A 164 -19.39 12.06 -8.80
CA HIS A 164 -20.31 11.03 -8.30
C HIS A 164 -20.34 10.91 -6.77
N LYS A 165 -19.67 11.80 -6.05
CA LYS A 165 -19.68 11.85 -4.58
C LYS A 165 -19.36 10.49 -3.96
N VAL A 166 -18.24 9.91 -4.38
CA VAL A 166 -17.79 8.57 -3.92
C VAL A 166 -17.18 8.73 -2.53
N ASP A 167 -18.00 8.99 -1.53
CA ASP A 167 -17.64 9.39 -0.18
C ASP A 167 -17.35 8.24 0.80
N ASN A 168 -17.38 7.02 0.32
CA ASN A 168 -16.92 5.81 1.00
C ASN A 168 -15.58 5.30 0.46
N LEU A 169 -14.79 6.17 -0.18
CA LEU A 169 -13.45 5.90 -0.71
C LEU A 169 -12.42 6.74 0.03
N ILE A 170 -11.35 6.07 0.50
CA ILE A 170 -10.15 6.69 1.05
C ILE A 170 -8.97 6.22 0.20
N SER A 171 -8.40 7.14 -0.59
CA SER A 171 -7.22 6.87 -1.42
C SER A 171 -5.98 7.47 -0.78
N THR A 172 -4.96 6.66 -0.56
CA THR A 172 -3.69 7.10 0.01
C THR A 172 -2.64 7.18 -1.10
N VAL A 173 -1.81 8.20 -1.09
CA VAL A 173 -0.65 8.37 -1.95
C VAL A 173 0.60 8.16 -1.10
N ASP A 174 1.42 7.18 -1.45
CA ASP A 174 2.78 7.01 -0.95
C ASP A 174 3.66 8.10 -1.56
N TRP A 175 3.82 9.19 -0.84
CA TRP A 175 4.55 10.38 -1.31
C TRP A 175 5.98 10.35 -0.77
N ASN A 176 6.81 9.52 -1.38
CA ASN A 176 8.20 9.29 -0.99
C ASN A 176 9.22 10.10 -1.84
N HIS A 177 8.73 10.86 -2.83
CA HIS A 177 9.54 11.67 -3.75
C HIS A 177 10.53 10.88 -4.63
N GLN A 178 10.35 9.57 -4.75
CA GLN A 178 11.26 8.71 -5.50
C GLN A 178 10.51 7.86 -6.52
N GLN A 179 11.12 7.65 -7.68
CA GLN A 179 10.70 6.66 -8.64
C GLN A 179 11.94 5.96 -9.22
N ILE A 180 11.75 4.96 -10.11
CA ILE A 180 12.82 4.08 -10.58
C ILE A 180 13.99 4.83 -11.21
N ASP A 181 13.74 5.94 -11.92
CA ASP A 181 14.75 6.69 -12.69
C ASP A 181 15.29 7.91 -11.93
N GLY A 182 14.86 8.16 -10.69
CA GLY A 182 15.33 9.30 -9.89
C GLY A 182 14.24 9.86 -8.97
N THR A 183 14.42 11.11 -8.55
CA THR A 183 13.40 11.81 -7.78
C THR A 183 12.22 12.19 -8.68
N THR A 184 10.99 12.22 -8.12
CA THR A 184 9.81 12.73 -8.87
C THR A 184 10.03 14.11 -9.42
N ASP A 185 10.75 14.99 -8.70
CA ASP A 185 11.06 16.34 -9.16
C ASP A 185 11.99 16.37 -10.39
N SER A 186 12.89 15.39 -10.51
CA SER A 186 13.85 15.34 -11.63
C SER A 186 13.29 14.64 -12.86
N VAL A 187 12.38 13.68 -12.68
CA VAL A 187 11.81 12.88 -13.77
C VAL A 187 10.55 13.56 -14.33
N MET A 188 9.53 13.78 -13.49
CA MET A 188 8.35 14.57 -13.83
C MET A 188 7.75 15.17 -12.57
N ASN A 189 7.89 16.48 -12.42
CA ASN A 189 7.45 17.18 -11.21
C ASN A 189 5.93 17.30 -11.17
N LEU A 190 5.35 16.72 -10.15
CA LEU A 190 3.90 16.73 -9.90
C LEU A 190 3.38 18.09 -9.37
N GLY A 191 4.27 19.03 -9.04
CA GLY A 191 3.90 20.31 -8.43
C GLY A 191 3.21 20.11 -7.07
N ASN A 192 2.27 20.97 -6.76
CA ASN A 192 1.54 20.86 -5.49
C ASN A 192 0.40 19.83 -5.60
N ILE A 193 0.69 18.58 -5.18
CA ILE A 193 -0.25 17.46 -5.23
C ILE A 193 -1.50 17.78 -4.40
N ARG A 194 -1.36 18.36 -3.21
CA ARG A 194 -2.50 18.73 -2.36
C ARG A 194 -3.47 19.65 -3.07
N GLN A 195 -2.95 20.75 -3.64
CA GLN A 195 -3.80 21.69 -4.36
C GLN A 195 -4.51 21.04 -5.56
N LYS A 196 -3.88 20.07 -6.21
CA LYS A 196 -4.51 19.31 -7.29
C LYS A 196 -5.69 18.49 -6.77
N PHE A 197 -5.51 17.69 -5.73
CA PHE A 197 -6.61 16.91 -5.13
C PHE A 197 -7.75 17.82 -4.63
N ASP A 198 -7.42 18.92 -3.95
CA ASP A 198 -8.41 19.89 -3.47
C ASP A 198 -9.18 20.52 -4.66
N ALA A 199 -8.49 20.90 -5.75
CA ALA A 199 -9.10 21.45 -6.97
C ALA A 199 -10.02 20.44 -7.68
N PHE A 200 -9.73 19.16 -7.62
CA PHE A 200 -10.60 18.09 -8.10
C PHE A 200 -11.79 17.81 -7.16
N GLY A 201 -11.88 18.49 -6.02
CA GLY A 201 -13.01 18.35 -5.10
C GLY A 201 -12.87 17.24 -4.07
N TRP A 202 -11.67 16.74 -3.83
CA TRP A 202 -11.37 15.75 -2.79
C TRP A 202 -11.13 16.43 -1.44
N LYS A 203 -11.42 15.73 -0.36
CA LYS A 203 -10.97 16.09 0.99
C LYS A 203 -9.57 15.56 1.20
N THR A 204 -8.58 16.44 1.28
CA THR A 204 -7.18 16.05 1.41
C THR A 204 -6.70 16.17 2.85
N LEU A 205 -6.09 15.09 3.35
CA LEU A 205 -5.36 15.01 4.61
C LEU A 205 -3.87 14.77 4.30
N GLU A 206 -3.00 15.16 5.21
CA GLU A 206 -1.57 14.84 5.14
C GLU A 206 -1.11 14.19 6.43
N THR A 207 -0.11 13.30 6.35
CA THR A 207 0.43 12.59 7.51
C THR A 207 1.87 12.17 7.28
N ASN A 208 2.63 12.02 8.36
CA ASN A 208 3.91 11.32 8.33
C ASN A 208 3.64 9.81 8.36
N GLY A 209 3.88 9.16 7.21
CA GLY A 209 3.61 7.73 7.01
C GLY A 209 4.53 6.78 7.80
N ASN A 210 5.65 7.28 8.33
CA ASN A 210 6.55 6.51 9.17
C ASN A 210 6.47 6.89 10.67
N ASN A 211 5.45 7.67 11.04
CA ASN A 211 5.04 7.87 12.43
C ASN A 211 3.73 7.12 12.70
N MET A 212 3.82 5.94 13.34
CA MET A 212 2.67 5.06 13.56
C MET A 212 1.49 5.74 14.27
N ASP A 213 1.77 6.56 15.29
CA ASP A 213 0.72 7.19 16.11
C ASP A 213 -0.03 8.26 15.30
N GLU A 214 0.70 9.08 14.53
CA GLU A 214 0.14 10.10 13.64
C GLU A 214 -0.66 9.45 12.49
N LEU A 215 -0.10 8.41 11.89
CA LEU A 215 -0.72 7.67 10.80
C LEU A 215 -2.04 7.03 11.22
N VAL A 216 -2.08 6.36 12.37
CA VAL A 216 -3.31 5.77 12.92
C VAL A 216 -4.35 6.85 13.21
N ALA A 217 -3.94 7.99 13.77
CA ALA A 217 -4.84 9.12 14.03
C ALA A 217 -5.44 9.65 12.72
N THR A 218 -4.61 9.85 11.68
CA THR A 218 -5.06 10.33 10.37
C THR A 218 -6.00 9.34 9.67
N LEU A 219 -5.71 8.04 9.72
CA LEU A 219 -6.59 7.01 9.15
C LEU A 219 -7.96 6.96 9.86
N LYS A 220 -7.99 7.12 11.20
CA LYS A 220 -9.24 7.24 11.97
C LYS A 220 -10.02 8.51 11.62
N ASP A 221 -9.33 9.63 11.45
CA ASP A 221 -9.95 10.88 11.02
C ASP A 221 -10.54 10.75 9.61
N ALA A 222 -9.77 10.23 8.65
CA ALA A 222 -10.26 9.95 7.30
C ALA A 222 -11.53 9.09 7.32
N ARG A 223 -11.52 8.00 8.12
CA ARG A 223 -12.71 7.14 8.29
C ARG A 223 -13.92 7.91 8.82
N SER A 224 -13.73 8.83 9.75
CA SER A 224 -14.81 9.68 10.32
C SER A 224 -15.40 10.69 9.32
N LEU A 225 -14.65 10.99 8.26
CA LEU A 225 -15.05 11.93 7.20
C LEU A 225 -15.83 11.24 6.07
N THR A 226 -15.91 9.91 6.04
CA THR A 226 -16.72 9.21 5.04
C THR A 226 -18.22 9.52 5.17
N GLY A 227 -18.98 9.33 4.10
CA GLY A 227 -20.43 9.61 4.07
C GLY A 227 -20.81 11.09 3.97
N LYS A 228 -19.85 11.98 3.65
CA LYS A 228 -20.08 13.45 3.55
C LYS A 228 -20.09 13.97 2.12
N ASN A 229 -20.43 13.15 1.14
CA ASN A 229 -20.51 13.48 -0.28
C ASN A 229 -19.18 13.92 -0.93
N GLN A 230 -18.05 13.56 -0.36
CA GLN A 230 -16.74 13.93 -0.85
C GLN A 230 -15.77 12.76 -0.68
N PRO A 231 -15.02 12.33 -1.73
CA PRO A 231 -13.96 11.33 -1.58
C PRO A 231 -12.80 11.90 -0.79
N ILE A 232 -12.01 11.01 -0.16
CA ILE A 232 -10.94 11.40 0.75
C ILE A 232 -9.60 10.95 0.19
N ALA A 233 -8.63 11.85 0.18
CA ALA A 233 -7.23 11.58 -0.14
C ALA A 233 -6.36 11.75 1.10
N ILE A 234 -5.41 10.84 1.29
CA ILE A 234 -4.33 10.97 2.27
C ILE A 234 -3.02 11.09 1.51
N LEU A 235 -2.32 12.20 1.64
CA LEU A 235 -0.96 12.35 1.16
C LEU A 235 -0.02 11.93 2.28
N MET A 236 0.57 10.77 2.12
CA MET A 236 1.35 10.10 3.14
C MET A 236 2.84 10.27 2.85
N HIS A 237 3.49 11.19 3.57
CA HIS A 237 4.92 11.41 3.47
C HIS A 237 5.68 10.23 4.06
N THR A 238 6.40 9.50 3.23
CA THR A 238 7.18 8.33 3.62
C THR A 238 8.65 8.48 3.26
N ILE A 239 9.46 7.65 3.87
CA ILE A 239 10.87 7.49 3.53
C ILE A 239 11.01 6.17 2.77
N MET A 240 11.36 6.24 1.48
CA MET A 240 11.72 5.03 0.74
C MET A 240 12.86 4.32 1.47
N GLY A 241 12.73 3.00 1.68
CA GLY A 241 13.76 2.23 2.41
C GLY A 241 13.70 2.35 3.94
N SER A 242 12.64 2.94 4.50
CA SER A 242 12.50 3.24 5.93
C SER A 242 12.85 2.06 6.85
N GLY A 243 13.73 2.34 7.82
CA GLY A 243 14.23 1.39 8.82
C GLY A 243 15.55 0.71 8.45
N VAL A 244 16.10 1.01 7.27
CA VAL A 244 17.42 0.51 6.82
C VAL A 244 18.27 1.69 6.33
N ASP A 245 19.22 2.12 7.12
CA ASP A 245 19.98 3.37 6.94
C ASP A 245 20.60 3.56 5.54
N PHE A 246 21.15 2.51 4.96
CA PHE A 246 21.76 2.56 3.63
C PHE A 246 20.76 2.46 2.47
N MET A 247 19.46 2.27 2.75
CA MET A 247 18.36 2.22 1.76
C MET A 247 17.51 3.49 1.79
N GLU A 248 17.56 4.25 2.88
CA GLU A 248 16.70 5.41 3.07
C GLU A 248 16.99 6.52 2.05
N ASN A 249 15.93 7.01 1.39
CA ASN A 249 15.96 8.09 0.40
C ASN A 249 16.88 7.84 -0.81
N ASP A 250 17.23 6.60 -1.11
CA ASP A 250 18.04 6.23 -2.27
C ASP A 250 17.16 5.46 -3.29
N HIS A 251 16.87 6.12 -4.42
CA HIS A 251 16.04 5.58 -5.50
C HIS A 251 16.60 4.28 -6.11
N SER A 252 17.91 4.00 -5.98
CA SER A 252 18.49 2.74 -6.45
C SER A 252 17.83 1.52 -5.80
N TRP A 253 17.31 1.66 -4.57
CA TRP A 253 16.58 0.63 -3.87
C TRP A 253 15.10 0.49 -4.29
N HIS A 254 14.68 1.26 -5.28
CA HIS A 254 13.33 1.10 -5.82
C HIS A 254 13.09 -0.33 -6.32
N GLY A 255 14.04 -0.90 -7.07
CA GLY A 255 13.89 -2.22 -7.71
C GLY A 255 15.10 -3.15 -7.63
N ILE A 256 16.03 -2.94 -6.70
CA ILE A 256 17.23 -3.76 -6.52
C ILE A 256 17.11 -4.64 -5.27
N ALA A 257 17.41 -5.94 -5.43
CA ALA A 257 17.46 -6.86 -4.31
C ALA A 257 18.79 -6.72 -3.54
N PRO A 258 18.77 -6.79 -2.18
CA PRO A 258 20.00 -6.76 -1.40
C PRO A 258 20.85 -8.02 -1.59
N SER A 259 22.17 -7.87 -1.53
CA SER A 259 23.11 -8.99 -1.43
C SER A 259 23.05 -9.68 -0.06
N ASP A 260 23.72 -10.84 0.10
CA ASP A 260 23.80 -11.55 1.39
C ASP A 260 24.33 -10.64 2.51
N GLU A 261 25.38 -9.88 2.24
CA GLU A 261 25.98 -8.95 3.21
C GLU A 261 25.00 -7.78 3.54
N GLN A 262 24.35 -7.23 2.53
CA GLN A 262 23.39 -6.14 2.71
C GLN A 262 22.13 -6.63 3.47
N LEU A 263 21.64 -7.84 3.18
CA LEU A 263 20.54 -8.44 3.93
C LEU A 263 20.92 -8.58 5.42
N ALA A 264 22.09 -9.14 5.72
CA ALA A 264 22.54 -9.31 7.10
C ALA A 264 22.62 -7.96 7.84
N LYS A 265 23.15 -6.92 7.20
CA LYS A 265 23.21 -5.56 7.76
C LYS A 265 21.83 -4.95 7.97
N ALA A 266 20.91 -5.14 7.04
CA ALA A 266 19.56 -4.63 7.14
C ALA A 266 18.76 -5.32 8.26
N LEU A 267 18.82 -6.65 8.34
CA LEU A 267 18.15 -7.42 9.39
C LEU A 267 18.69 -7.10 10.80
N ALA A 268 19.95 -6.72 10.93
CA ALA A 268 20.53 -6.29 12.21
C ALA A 268 19.96 -4.96 12.72
N GLN A 269 19.40 -4.12 11.84
CA GLN A 269 18.78 -2.85 12.20
C GLN A 269 17.29 -2.99 12.56
N LEU A 270 16.67 -4.11 12.21
CA LEU A 270 15.24 -4.36 12.38
C LEU A 270 15.01 -5.40 13.47
N PRO A 271 14.41 -5.04 14.62
CA PRO A 271 14.07 -6.01 15.66
C PRO A 271 13.19 -7.15 15.12
N GLU A 272 13.58 -8.39 15.42
CA GLU A 272 12.72 -9.54 15.22
C GLU A 272 11.71 -9.62 16.37
N THR A 273 10.42 -9.58 16.06
CA THR A 273 9.36 -9.43 17.06
C THR A 273 8.33 -10.55 17.03
N LEU A 274 8.06 -11.12 15.88
CA LEU A 274 7.04 -12.17 15.66
C LEU A 274 7.63 -13.46 15.08
N GLY A 275 8.94 -13.54 14.99
CA GLY A 275 9.65 -14.65 14.35
C GLY A 275 9.71 -14.54 12.83
N ASP A 276 10.87 -14.86 12.28
CA ASP A 276 11.09 -14.96 10.84
C ASP A 276 10.46 -16.25 10.29
N TYR A 277 9.93 -16.23 9.04
CA TYR A 277 9.35 -17.40 8.37
C TYR A 277 10.43 -18.35 7.80
#